data_db8962caafeb2c345bc391146306a4f8
#
_entry.id   db8962caafeb2c345bc391146306a4f8
#
_cell.length_a   1.000
_cell.length_b   1.000
_cell.length_c   1.000
_cell.angle_alpha   90.00
_cell.angle_beta   90.00
_cell.angle_gamma   90.00
#
_symmetry.space_group_name_H-M   'P 1'
#
loop_
_entity.id
_entity.type
_entity.pdbx_description
1 polymer ?
#
loop_
_entity_poly.entity_id
_entity_poly.type
_entity_poly.pdbx_seq_one_letter_code
_entity_poly.pdbx_strand_id
1 'polypeptide(L)'
;THATPAGFAVTVPSRKSQSEVAAQYLERGIDVILGGGADYFSASLIEAYRKVGYAVTTDRTQLLARQGAGPLLGLFSPRYIPYEFDRVRDPALKVKVPSLAEMTQAALDNLATASAGFFLMVEGGRVDHAAHANDALALIHDQLAFDEAIETVLAFTDRHPDTLVIITTDHGTGGIQLNGVGDEDFESAPAYAGTNEAFRRLAKFTSTQEAVIARTKGQPKQVQLDALVASTGLEFKAAELAKVTDLKTFQALLPKQTGINWTSNNHTSDLVEFCSFGPGSALFTPFLRNDEIHAKVLRATGVAG
;
A
#
# COMPACT_ATOMS: atom_id res chain seq x y z
N THR A 1 -5.82 0.43 -11.08
CA THR A 1 -5.96 -0.64 -12.11
C THR A 1 -5.22 -1.92 -11.77
N HIS A 2 -4.59 -2.01 -10.60
CA HIS A 2 -3.75 -3.15 -10.22
C HIS A 2 -4.46 -4.05 -9.19
N ALA A 3 -4.20 -5.35 -9.28
CA ALA A 3 -4.57 -6.44 -8.38
C ALA A 3 -5.98 -6.31 -7.75
N THR A 4 -6.07 -6.00 -6.47
CA THR A 4 -7.28 -6.14 -5.67
C THR A 4 -8.40 -5.18 -6.08
N PRO A 5 -8.19 -3.87 -6.32
CA PRO A 5 -9.25 -3.00 -6.82
C PRO A 5 -9.84 -3.48 -8.15
N ALA A 6 -8.98 -3.95 -9.06
CA ALA A 6 -9.45 -4.52 -10.32
C ALA A 6 -10.24 -5.81 -10.10
N GLY A 7 -9.77 -6.70 -9.22
CA GLY A 7 -10.45 -7.96 -8.91
C GLY A 7 -11.86 -7.79 -8.33
N PHE A 8 -12.09 -6.72 -7.57
CA PHE A 8 -13.42 -6.39 -7.04
C PHE A 8 -14.38 -5.81 -8.08
N ALA A 9 -13.86 -5.13 -9.09
CA ALA A 9 -14.69 -4.27 -9.94
C ALA A 9 -14.85 -4.74 -11.38
N VAL A 10 -13.90 -5.54 -11.94
CA VAL A 10 -13.87 -5.85 -13.35
C VAL A 10 -13.49 -7.30 -13.64
N THR A 11 -13.64 -7.72 -14.90
CA THR A 11 -13.22 -9.05 -15.38
C THR A 11 -12.42 -8.90 -16.66
N VAL A 12 -11.14 -9.27 -16.61
CA VAL A 12 -10.22 -9.23 -17.75
C VAL A 12 -9.45 -10.55 -17.85
N PRO A 13 -9.00 -10.96 -19.06
CA PRO A 13 -8.25 -12.20 -19.24
C PRO A 13 -6.90 -12.22 -18.50
N SER A 14 -6.32 -11.05 -18.27
CA SER A 14 -5.01 -10.91 -17.61
C SER A 14 -4.96 -9.65 -16.76
N ARG A 15 -4.42 -9.77 -15.55
CA ARG A 15 -4.12 -8.60 -14.69
C ARG A 15 -3.19 -7.57 -15.35
N LYS A 16 -2.50 -7.94 -16.44
CA LYS A 16 -1.64 -7.03 -17.20
C LYS A 16 -2.43 -6.13 -18.16
N SER A 17 -3.70 -6.42 -18.42
CA SER A 17 -4.59 -5.64 -19.31
C SER A 17 -5.10 -4.37 -18.59
N GLN A 18 -4.21 -3.58 -17.99
CA GLN A 18 -4.59 -2.47 -17.09
C GLN A 18 -5.37 -1.35 -17.80
N SER A 19 -5.12 -1.11 -19.08
CA SER A 19 -5.92 -0.15 -19.86
C SER A 19 -7.36 -0.64 -20.11
N GLU A 20 -7.56 -1.96 -20.24
CA GLU A 20 -8.88 -2.56 -20.32
C GLU A 20 -9.60 -2.47 -18.95
N VAL A 21 -8.88 -2.70 -17.86
CA VAL A 21 -9.40 -2.48 -16.50
C VAL A 21 -9.91 -1.04 -16.33
N ALA A 22 -9.12 -0.06 -16.77
CA ALA A 22 -9.49 1.36 -16.70
C ALA A 22 -10.76 1.69 -17.50
N ALA A 23 -10.93 1.06 -18.68
CA ALA A 23 -12.13 1.21 -19.48
C ALA A 23 -13.36 0.54 -18.83
N GLN A 24 -13.19 -0.68 -18.30
CA GLN A 24 -14.28 -1.40 -17.64
C GLN A 24 -14.77 -0.72 -16.35
N TYR A 25 -13.94 0.02 -15.63
CA TYR A 25 -14.40 0.83 -14.51
C TYR A 25 -15.46 1.86 -14.95
N LEU A 26 -15.25 2.50 -16.11
CA LEU A 26 -16.24 3.41 -16.70
C LEU A 26 -17.51 2.68 -17.12
N GLU A 27 -17.36 1.57 -17.84
CA GLU A 27 -18.48 0.77 -18.33
C GLU A 27 -19.37 0.25 -17.20
N ARG A 28 -18.76 -0.08 -16.05
CA ARG A 28 -19.46 -0.59 -14.87
C ARG A 28 -19.97 0.52 -13.94
N GLY A 29 -19.62 1.77 -14.20
CA GLY A 29 -20.08 2.91 -13.43
C GLY A 29 -19.55 2.91 -12.00
N ILE A 30 -18.26 2.62 -11.77
CA ILE A 30 -17.65 2.68 -10.45
C ILE A 30 -17.59 4.12 -9.98
N ASP A 31 -18.36 4.49 -8.98
CA ASP A 31 -18.58 5.87 -8.56
C ASP A 31 -17.31 6.61 -8.14
N VAL A 32 -16.39 5.92 -7.43
CA VAL A 32 -15.16 6.54 -6.91
C VAL A 32 -13.95 5.67 -7.23
N ILE A 33 -12.98 6.25 -7.90
CA ILE A 33 -11.71 5.61 -8.28
C ILE A 33 -10.58 6.57 -7.93
N LEU A 34 -9.75 6.24 -6.93
CA LEU A 34 -8.67 7.09 -6.45
C LEU A 34 -7.37 6.29 -6.35
N GLY A 35 -6.27 6.86 -6.83
CA GLY A 35 -4.95 6.24 -6.71
C GLY A 35 -3.96 6.64 -7.80
N GLY A 36 -3.06 5.73 -8.12
CA GLY A 36 -2.15 5.84 -9.26
C GLY A 36 -2.75 5.27 -10.53
N GLY A 37 -1.90 5.03 -11.56
CA GLY A 37 -2.30 4.35 -12.79
C GLY A 37 -2.64 5.28 -13.95
N ALA A 38 -2.27 6.55 -13.89
CA ALA A 38 -2.58 7.52 -14.95
C ALA A 38 -2.10 7.08 -16.34
N ASP A 39 -1.02 6.29 -16.44
CA ASP A 39 -0.50 5.75 -17.71
C ASP A 39 -1.51 4.83 -18.43
N TYR A 40 -2.49 4.29 -17.71
CA TYR A 40 -3.49 3.36 -18.25
C TYR A 40 -4.80 4.03 -18.67
N PHE A 41 -4.93 5.33 -18.39
CA PHE A 41 -6.08 6.15 -18.78
C PHE A 41 -5.69 7.05 -19.96
N SER A 42 -6.03 6.64 -21.17
CA SER A 42 -5.79 7.49 -22.35
C SER A 42 -6.55 8.81 -22.26
N ALA A 43 -6.09 9.83 -22.98
CA ALA A 43 -6.77 11.13 -23.03
C ALA A 43 -8.23 10.99 -23.48
N SER A 44 -8.51 10.10 -24.46
CA SER A 44 -9.87 9.83 -24.91
C SER A 44 -10.73 9.14 -23.85
N LEU A 45 -10.15 8.26 -23.05
CA LEU A 45 -10.85 7.61 -21.95
C LEU A 45 -11.17 8.61 -20.83
N ILE A 46 -10.20 9.46 -20.44
CA ILE A 46 -10.43 10.54 -19.47
C ILE A 46 -11.55 11.47 -19.91
N GLU A 47 -11.60 11.80 -21.21
CA GLU A 47 -12.66 12.62 -21.75
C GLU A 47 -14.02 11.89 -21.73
N ALA A 48 -14.03 10.59 -21.94
CA ALA A 48 -15.25 9.78 -21.79
C ALA A 48 -15.77 9.79 -20.34
N TYR A 49 -14.88 9.70 -19.34
CA TYR A 49 -15.24 9.89 -17.92
C TYR A 49 -15.89 11.24 -17.66
N ARG A 50 -15.29 12.33 -18.18
CA ARG A 50 -15.87 13.68 -18.03
C ARG A 50 -17.25 13.83 -18.66
N LYS A 51 -17.44 13.26 -19.85
CA LYS A 51 -18.73 13.30 -20.58
C LYS A 51 -19.87 12.66 -19.83
N VAL A 52 -19.61 11.64 -19.02
CA VAL A 52 -20.64 10.99 -18.20
C VAL A 52 -20.67 11.54 -16.76
N GLY A 53 -20.02 12.66 -16.51
CA GLY A 53 -20.16 13.44 -15.27
C GLY A 53 -19.11 13.20 -14.19
N TYR A 54 -18.03 12.42 -14.46
CA TYR A 54 -16.98 12.29 -13.47
C TYR A 54 -16.19 13.59 -13.29
N ALA A 55 -16.04 13.99 -12.03
CA ALA A 55 -14.98 14.93 -11.67
C ALA A 55 -13.64 14.22 -11.78
N VAL A 56 -12.69 14.81 -12.51
CA VAL A 56 -11.34 14.26 -12.69
C VAL A 56 -10.34 15.11 -11.95
N THR A 57 -9.62 14.54 -10.99
CA THR A 57 -8.57 15.20 -10.20
C THR A 57 -7.22 14.54 -10.45
N THR A 58 -6.16 15.33 -10.49
CA THR A 58 -4.81 14.84 -10.81
C THR A 58 -3.76 15.19 -9.75
N ASP A 59 -4.18 15.89 -8.70
CA ASP A 59 -3.34 16.23 -7.57
C ASP A 59 -4.16 16.32 -6.27
N ARG A 60 -3.44 16.31 -5.15
CA ARG A 60 -3.99 16.40 -3.80
C ARG A 60 -4.81 17.66 -3.58
N THR A 61 -4.34 18.80 -4.09
CA THR A 61 -5.02 20.09 -3.91
C THR A 61 -6.40 20.09 -4.54
N GLN A 62 -6.51 19.55 -5.76
CA GLN A 62 -7.80 19.41 -6.45
C GLN A 62 -8.73 18.46 -5.71
N LEU A 63 -8.20 17.32 -5.20
CA LEU A 63 -9.01 16.38 -4.43
C LEU A 63 -9.59 17.02 -3.17
N LEU A 64 -8.75 17.70 -2.38
CA LEU A 64 -9.16 18.30 -1.11
C LEU A 64 -10.03 19.55 -1.26
N ALA A 65 -9.90 20.26 -2.36
CA ALA A 65 -10.75 21.42 -2.67
C ALA A 65 -12.14 21.04 -3.21
N ARG A 66 -12.35 19.74 -3.53
CA ARG A 66 -13.60 19.30 -4.13
C ARG A 66 -14.77 19.46 -3.16
N GLN A 67 -15.87 19.99 -3.67
CA GLN A 67 -17.14 20.12 -2.96
C GLN A 67 -18.21 19.26 -3.67
N GLY A 68 -19.13 18.70 -2.88
CA GLY A 68 -20.26 17.91 -3.36
C GLY A 68 -19.94 16.45 -3.69
N ALA A 69 -20.98 15.67 -3.89
CA ALA A 69 -20.96 14.27 -4.25
C ALA A 69 -21.01 14.06 -5.77
N GLY A 70 -20.88 12.82 -6.22
CA GLY A 70 -20.98 12.39 -7.62
C GLY A 70 -19.73 11.68 -8.10
N PRO A 71 -19.74 11.10 -9.30
CA PRO A 71 -18.65 10.25 -9.78
C PRO A 71 -17.29 10.96 -9.75
N LEU A 72 -16.26 10.26 -9.28
CA LEU A 72 -14.95 10.84 -9.02
C LEU A 72 -13.82 9.91 -9.53
N LEU A 73 -12.96 10.46 -10.36
CA LEU A 73 -11.72 9.83 -10.82
C LEU A 73 -10.52 10.66 -10.35
N GLY A 74 -9.66 10.09 -9.52
CA GLY A 74 -8.42 10.71 -9.05
C GLY A 74 -7.20 9.90 -9.48
N LEU A 75 -6.34 10.53 -10.30
CA LEU A 75 -5.13 9.91 -10.88
C LEU A 75 -3.90 10.71 -10.46
N PHE A 76 -3.23 10.29 -9.38
CA PHE A 76 -2.20 11.09 -8.70
C PHE A 76 -0.76 10.70 -9.06
N SER A 77 -0.58 9.61 -9.82
CA SER A 77 0.73 9.11 -10.23
C SER A 77 0.62 8.32 -11.54
N PRO A 78 1.70 8.27 -12.37
CA PRO A 78 1.70 7.51 -13.62
C PRO A 78 1.35 6.02 -13.40
N ARG A 79 1.96 5.38 -12.40
CA ARG A 79 1.75 3.96 -12.06
C ARG A 79 1.27 3.82 -10.63
N TYR A 80 2.14 3.39 -9.72
CA TYR A 80 1.85 3.33 -8.28
C TYR A 80 2.04 4.70 -7.65
N ILE A 81 1.31 5.01 -6.60
CA ILE A 81 1.66 6.14 -5.74
C ILE A 81 3.03 5.87 -5.09
N PRO A 82 3.83 6.91 -4.77
CA PRO A 82 5.10 6.74 -4.08
C PRO A 82 4.88 6.09 -2.71
N TYR A 83 5.92 5.45 -2.18
CA TYR A 83 5.89 5.00 -0.78
C TYR A 83 5.67 6.17 0.16
N GLU A 84 4.92 5.96 1.22
CA GLU A 84 4.54 7.00 2.18
C GLU A 84 5.75 7.70 2.78
N PHE A 85 6.83 6.94 3.09
CA PHE A 85 8.07 7.51 3.58
C PHE A 85 8.63 8.62 2.69
N ASP A 86 8.66 8.38 1.38
CA ASP A 86 9.17 9.37 0.42
C ASP A 86 8.14 10.47 0.15
N ARG A 87 6.85 10.13 0.11
CA ARG A 87 5.77 11.08 -0.10
C ARG A 87 5.78 12.21 0.93
N VAL A 88 5.93 11.87 2.21
CA VAL A 88 5.89 12.89 3.29
C VAL A 88 7.15 13.72 3.38
N ARG A 89 8.29 13.23 2.87
CA ARG A 89 9.59 13.92 2.91
C ARG A 89 9.88 14.77 1.69
N ASP A 90 9.27 14.45 0.55
CA ASP A 90 9.39 15.25 -0.66
C ASP A 90 8.25 16.27 -0.73
N PRO A 91 8.52 17.61 -0.59
CA PRO A 91 7.49 18.64 -0.64
C PRO A 91 6.66 18.62 -1.93
N ALA A 92 7.27 18.27 -3.06
CA ALA A 92 6.56 18.19 -4.33
C ALA A 92 5.59 17.02 -4.38
N LEU A 93 6.00 15.85 -3.86
CA LEU A 93 5.13 14.69 -3.75
C LEU A 93 4.01 14.92 -2.74
N LYS A 94 4.31 15.55 -1.60
CA LYS A 94 3.32 15.85 -0.56
C LYS A 94 2.20 16.77 -1.05
N VAL A 95 2.51 17.71 -1.94
CA VAL A 95 1.51 18.61 -2.55
C VAL A 95 0.73 17.89 -3.65
N LYS A 96 1.37 17.00 -4.39
CA LYS A 96 0.79 16.34 -5.57
C LYS A 96 -0.02 15.10 -5.23
N VAL A 97 0.46 14.27 -4.32
CA VAL A 97 -0.13 12.96 -4.05
C VAL A 97 -0.83 12.98 -2.69
N PRO A 98 -2.15 12.74 -2.63
CA PRO A 98 -2.86 12.60 -1.36
C PRO A 98 -2.40 11.35 -0.61
N SER A 99 -2.53 11.36 0.73
CA SER A 99 -2.35 10.14 1.53
C SER A 99 -3.51 9.17 1.31
N LEU A 100 -3.31 7.92 1.73
CA LEU A 100 -4.38 6.92 1.68
C LEU A 100 -5.57 7.34 2.55
N ALA A 101 -5.31 7.90 3.74
CA ALA A 101 -6.34 8.43 4.62
C ALA A 101 -7.15 9.58 3.97
N GLU A 102 -6.48 10.51 3.27
CA GLU A 102 -7.16 11.59 2.54
C GLU A 102 -8.03 11.07 1.38
N MET A 103 -7.54 10.06 0.65
CA MET A 103 -8.34 9.41 -0.39
C MET A 103 -9.53 8.66 0.21
N THR A 104 -9.33 7.97 1.34
CA THR A 104 -10.40 7.28 2.07
C THR A 104 -11.46 8.24 2.55
N GLN A 105 -11.07 9.38 3.16
CA GLN A 105 -12.02 10.40 3.60
C GLN A 105 -12.82 10.97 2.43
N ALA A 106 -12.15 11.32 1.32
CA ALA A 106 -12.81 11.85 0.14
C ALA A 106 -13.81 10.84 -0.48
N ALA A 107 -13.48 9.55 -0.45
CA ALA A 107 -14.38 8.49 -0.90
C ALA A 107 -15.60 8.34 0.02
N LEU A 108 -15.40 8.31 1.34
CA LEU A 108 -16.47 8.22 2.32
C LEU A 108 -17.41 9.41 2.25
N ASP A 109 -16.88 10.64 2.21
CA ASP A 109 -17.70 11.88 2.09
C ASP A 109 -18.55 11.89 0.82
N ASN A 110 -18.01 11.31 -0.26
CA ASN A 110 -18.71 11.19 -1.52
C ASN A 110 -19.85 10.16 -1.46
N LEU A 111 -19.53 8.96 -0.98
CA LEU A 111 -20.41 7.80 -1.01
C LEU A 111 -21.48 7.82 0.09
N ALA A 112 -21.24 8.51 1.21
CA ALA A 112 -22.18 8.62 2.33
C ALA A 112 -23.54 9.22 1.95
N THR A 113 -23.61 9.91 0.81
CA THR A 113 -24.88 10.48 0.30
C THR A 113 -25.74 9.49 -0.48
N ALA A 114 -25.25 8.28 -0.73
CA ALA A 114 -25.95 7.25 -1.51
C ALA A 114 -27.11 6.65 -0.70
N SER A 115 -28.35 6.89 -1.13
CA SER A 115 -29.55 6.42 -0.43
C SER A 115 -29.71 4.89 -0.40
N ALA A 116 -29.09 4.18 -1.34
CA ALA A 116 -29.07 2.72 -1.40
C ALA A 116 -27.91 2.09 -0.61
N GLY A 117 -27.10 2.89 0.07
CA GLY A 117 -25.84 2.48 0.67
C GLY A 117 -24.72 2.38 -0.35
N PHE A 118 -23.55 1.94 0.10
CA PHE A 118 -22.36 1.82 -0.75
C PHE A 118 -21.49 0.65 -0.31
N PHE A 119 -20.63 0.22 -1.21
CA PHE A 119 -19.48 -0.65 -0.95
C PHE A 119 -18.21 0.11 -1.28
N LEU A 120 -17.31 0.25 -0.33
CA LEU A 120 -16.01 0.89 -0.53
C LEU A 120 -14.90 -0.12 -0.22
N MET A 121 -13.97 -0.30 -1.15
CA MET A 121 -12.74 -1.03 -0.93
C MET A 121 -11.57 -0.05 -0.84
N VAL A 122 -10.81 -0.12 0.24
CA VAL A 122 -9.59 0.66 0.48
C VAL A 122 -8.41 -0.30 0.57
N GLU A 123 -7.36 -0.05 -0.21
CA GLU A 123 -6.21 -0.92 -0.27
C GLU A 123 -4.92 -0.20 0.15
N GLY A 124 -4.23 -0.76 1.14
CA GLY A 124 -2.84 -0.43 1.46
C GLY A 124 -1.87 -1.11 0.48
N GLY A 125 -2.08 -0.93 -0.81
CA GLY A 125 -1.43 -1.75 -1.87
C GLY A 125 0.09 -1.62 -1.95
N ARG A 126 0.69 -0.61 -1.32
CA ARG A 126 2.15 -0.45 -1.30
C ARG A 126 2.83 -1.29 -0.21
N VAL A 127 2.10 -1.78 0.78
CA VAL A 127 2.60 -2.70 1.82
C VAL A 127 3.17 -3.96 1.17
N ASP A 128 2.39 -4.61 0.30
CA ASP A 128 2.83 -5.80 -0.44
C ASP A 128 4.05 -5.53 -1.32
N HIS A 129 4.04 -4.41 -2.07
CA HIS A 129 5.17 -4.03 -2.91
C HIS A 129 6.46 -3.82 -2.10
N ALA A 130 6.37 -3.21 -0.93
CA ALA A 130 7.52 -3.01 -0.04
C ALA A 130 8.05 -4.35 0.51
N ALA A 131 7.15 -5.27 0.86
CA ALA A 131 7.50 -6.61 1.31
C ALA A 131 8.17 -7.43 0.20
N HIS A 132 7.66 -7.39 -1.03
CA HIS A 132 8.30 -7.99 -2.21
C HIS A 132 9.70 -7.42 -2.48
N ALA A 133 9.89 -6.13 -2.22
CA ALA A 133 11.18 -5.47 -2.36
C ALA A 133 12.12 -5.70 -1.17
N ASN A 134 11.67 -6.38 -0.10
CA ASN A 134 12.41 -6.53 1.16
C ASN A 134 12.89 -5.16 1.70
N ASP A 135 12.06 -4.13 1.54
CA ASP A 135 12.30 -2.77 2.02
C ASP A 135 11.50 -2.51 3.30
N ALA A 136 12.13 -2.76 4.45
CA ALA A 136 11.49 -2.63 5.75
C ALA A 136 11.05 -1.18 6.07
N LEU A 137 11.81 -0.19 5.57
CA LEU A 137 11.46 1.21 5.77
C LEU A 137 10.14 1.55 5.04
N ALA A 138 10.04 1.18 3.77
CA ALA A 138 8.84 1.36 2.99
C ALA A 138 7.66 0.61 3.62
N LEU A 139 7.85 -0.69 3.94
CA LEU A 139 6.82 -1.54 4.52
C LEU A 139 6.18 -0.92 5.78
N ILE A 140 7.01 -0.49 6.73
CA ILE A 140 6.53 0.07 8.00
C ILE A 140 5.73 1.35 7.76
N HIS A 141 6.22 2.25 6.92
CA HIS A 141 5.55 3.52 6.68
C HIS A 141 4.26 3.37 5.86
N ASP A 142 4.20 2.45 4.92
CA ASP A 142 2.98 2.18 4.17
C ASP A 142 1.95 1.41 5.02
N GLN A 143 2.38 0.55 5.96
CA GLN A 143 1.49 -0.05 6.95
C GLN A 143 0.90 1.02 7.88
N LEU A 144 1.71 1.95 8.39
CA LEU A 144 1.22 3.06 9.20
C LEU A 144 0.24 3.95 8.43
N ALA A 145 0.49 4.20 7.14
CA ALA A 145 -0.46 4.93 6.29
C ALA A 145 -1.79 4.18 6.09
N PHE A 146 -1.77 2.84 6.10
CA PHE A 146 -2.98 2.03 6.09
C PHE A 146 -3.72 2.12 7.43
N ASP A 147 -3.00 2.12 8.56
CA ASP A 147 -3.59 2.31 9.90
C ASP A 147 -4.28 3.68 10.01
N GLU A 148 -3.66 4.76 9.47
CA GLU A 148 -4.30 6.09 9.39
C GLU A 148 -5.60 6.08 8.55
N ALA A 149 -5.65 5.29 7.48
CA ALA A 149 -6.88 5.10 6.72
C ALA A 149 -7.94 4.32 7.51
N ILE A 150 -7.54 3.32 8.29
CA ILE A 150 -8.44 2.61 9.22
C ILE A 150 -9.01 3.59 10.27
N GLU A 151 -8.18 4.43 10.88
CA GLU A 151 -8.65 5.47 11.82
C GLU A 151 -9.69 6.40 11.17
N THR A 152 -9.50 6.75 9.90
CA THR A 152 -10.48 7.54 9.13
C THR A 152 -11.80 6.81 8.99
N VAL A 153 -11.78 5.49 8.73
CA VAL A 153 -12.98 4.64 8.66
C VAL A 153 -13.65 4.55 10.02
N LEU A 154 -12.89 4.36 11.10
CA LEU A 154 -13.44 4.30 12.48
C LEU A 154 -14.17 5.59 12.84
N ALA A 155 -13.55 6.75 12.57
CA ALA A 155 -14.19 8.06 12.79
C ALA A 155 -15.47 8.26 11.94
N PHE A 156 -15.54 7.63 10.76
CA PHE A 156 -16.76 7.59 9.97
C PHE A 156 -17.85 6.74 10.61
N THR A 157 -17.51 5.55 11.13
CA THR A 157 -18.49 4.64 11.76
C THR A 157 -19.11 5.19 13.02
N ASP A 158 -18.42 6.07 13.75
CA ASP A 158 -18.99 6.77 14.91
C ASP A 158 -20.22 7.61 14.52
N ARG A 159 -20.27 8.12 13.30
CA ARG A 159 -21.37 8.92 12.75
C ARG A 159 -22.33 8.10 11.90
N HIS A 160 -21.91 6.93 11.45
CA HIS A 160 -22.65 6.00 10.58
C HIS A 160 -22.61 4.57 11.17
N PRO A 161 -23.31 4.33 12.30
CA PRO A 161 -23.23 3.06 13.04
C PRO A 161 -23.84 1.87 12.29
N ASP A 162 -24.48 2.10 11.17
CA ASP A 162 -25.02 1.09 10.25
C ASP A 162 -23.95 0.56 9.25
N THR A 163 -22.70 0.94 9.41
CA THR A 163 -21.59 0.51 8.56
C THR A 163 -20.96 -0.79 9.05
N LEU A 164 -20.90 -1.81 8.21
CA LEU A 164 -20.05 -2.99 8.42
C LEU A 164 -18.65 -2.68 7.93
N VAL A 165 -17.65 -2.90 8.77
CA VAL A 165 -16.23 -2.79 8.41
C VAL A 165 -15.57 -4.16 8.46
N ILE A 166 -14.76 -4.47 7.45
CA ILE A 166 -13.92 -5.65 7.36
C ILE A 166 -12.50 -5.20 7.12
N ILE A 167 -11.56 -5.66 7.92
CA ILE A 167 -10.13 -5.40 7.78
C ILE A 167 -9.42 -6.74 7.62
N THR A 168 -8.69 -6.91 6.54
CA THR A 168 -7.95 -8.15 6.27
C THR A 168 -6.84 -7.91 5.25
N THR A 169 -6.07 -8.94 4.95
CA THR A 169 -5.16 -9.02 3.81
C THR A 169 -5.43 -10.30 3.03
N ASP A 170 -5.01 -10.34 1.78
CA ASP A 170 -5.14 -11.51 0.90
C ASP A 170 -4.06 -12.58 1.19
N HIS A 171 -2.86 -12.18 1.59
CA HIS A 171 -1.73 -13.04 1.94
C HIS A 171 -0.65 -12.26 2.69
N GLY A 172 0.25 -12.96 3.33
CA GLY A 172 1.52 -12.40 3.75
C GLY A 172 2.50 -12.32 2.58
N THR A 173 3.53 -11.49 2.71
CA THR A 173 4.56 -11.32 1.67
C THR A 173 5.93 -11.12 2.29
N GLY A 174 6.95 -11.75 1.70
CA GLY A 174 8.35 -11.61 2.11
C GLY A 174 8.75 -12.40 3.35
N GLY A 175 7.81 -12.76 4.21
CA GLY A 175 8.09 -13.44 5.49
C GLY A 175 9.06 -12.64 6.36
N ILE A 176 8.69 -11.40 6.68
CA ILE A 176 9.50 -10.50 7.52
C ILE A 176 9.62 -11.07 8.95
N GLN A 177 10.82 -10.96 9.51
CA GLN A 177 11.11 -11.39 10.86
C GLN A 177 11.97 -10.35 11.59
N LEU A 178 11.63 -10.08 12.84
CA LEU A 178 12.44 -9.26 13.74
C LEU A 178 13.30 -10.19 14.60
N ASN A 179 14.60 -10.20 14.33
CA ASN A 179 15.56 -11.02 15.05
C ASN A 179 16.50 -10.15 15.89
N GLY A 180 17.11 -10.75 16.90
CA GLY A 180 18.22 -10.13 17.59
C GLY A 180 19.40 -9.91 16.66
N VAL A 181 20.23 -8.91 16.99
CA VAL A 181 21.51 -8.65 16.33
C VAL A 181 22.60 -9.11 17.30
N GLY A 182 23.40 -10.10 16.91
CA GLY A 182 24.47 -10.64 17.72
C GLY A 182 25.39 -11.55 16.90
N ASP A 183 26.49 -11.96 17.51
CA ASP A 183 27.39 -12.93 16.91
C ASP A 183 26.79 -14.35 16.96
N GLU A 184 27.40 -15.27 16.22
CA GLU A 184 27.00 -16.69 16.14
C GLU A 184 27.14 -17.40 17.49
N ASP A 185 27.87 -16.81 18.44
CA ASP A 185 28.02 -17.31 19.80
C ASP A 185 26.85 -16.87 20.69
N PHE A 186 25.81 -17.66 20.68
CA PHE A 186 24.55 -17.41 21.41
C PHE A 186 24.73 -17.29 22.94
N GLU A 187 25.78 -17.91 23.50
CA GLU A 187 26.02 -17.92 24.95
C GLU A 187 26.71 -16.63 25.44
N SER A 188 27.49 -15.97 24.59
CA SER A 188 28.29 -14.80 24.96
C SER A 188 27.65 -13.46 24.62
N ALA A 189 26.64 -13.42 23.75
CA ALA A 189 26.05 -12.18 23.27
C ALA A 189 24.87 -11.73 24.16
N PRO A 190 24.89 -10.50 24.70
CA PRO A 190 23.69 -9.88 25.28
C PRO A 190 22.70 -9.46 24.16
N ALA A 191 22.50 -10.33 23.19
CA ALA A 191 21.90 -10.05 21.89
C ALA A 191 20.45 -9.58 21.98
N TYR A 192 19.69 -10.06 22.93
CA TYR A 192 18.28 -9.68 23.09
C TYR A 192 18.08 -8.23 23.54
N ALA A 193 19.05 -7.62 24.20
CA ALA A 193 18.98 -6.23 24.58
C ALA A 193 19.17 -5.27 23.39
N GLY A 194 19.79 -5.73 22.31
CA GLY A 194 20.09 -4.92 21.12
C GLY A 194 18.99 -4.85 20.07
N THR A 195 17.93 -5.66 20.16
CA THR A 195 16.89 -5.74 19.10
C THR A 195 16.21 -4.39 18.87
N ASN A 196 15.76 -3.71 19.91
CA ASN A 196 15.13 -2.40 19.79
C ASN A 196 16.11 -1.33 19.27
N GLU A 197 17.37 -1.38 19.65
CA GLU A 197 18.40 -0.45 19.17
C GLU A 197 18.69 -0.70 17.69
N ALA A 198 18.83 -1.95 17.30
CA ALA A 198 19.00 -2.34 15.90
C ALA A 198 17.83 -1.87 15.04
N PHE A 199 16.60 -2.10 15.48
CA PHE A 199 15.39 -1.63 14.80
C PHE A 199 15.36 -0.10 14.66
N ARG A 200 15.74 0.65 15.71
CA ARG A 200 15.81 2.11 15.67
C ARG A 200 16.80 2.64 14.62
N ARG A 201 17.73 1.83 14.12
CA ARG A 201 18.65 2.25 13.06
C ARG A 201 17.93 2.54 11.76
N LEU A 202 16.71 2.01 11.54
CA LEU A 202 15.86 2.41 10.41
C LEU A 202 15.56 3.92 10.41
N ALA A 203 15.53 4.57 11.57
CA ALA A 203 15.33 6.01 11.64
C ALA A 203 16.46 6.84 11.00
N LYS A 204 17.62 6.24 10.72
CA LYS A 204 18.72 6.89 10.00
C LYS A 204 18.51 6.89 8.48
N PHE A 205 17.61 6.06 7.98
CA PHE A 205 17.36 5.95 6.53
C PHE A 205 16.74 7.24 6.01
N THR A 206 17.17 7.66 4.85
CA THR A 206 16.76 8.93 4.23
C THR A 206 15.86 8.75 3.01
N SER A 207 15.75 7.54 2.48
CA SER A 207 14.94 7.22 1.29
C SER A 207 14.69 5.73 1.21
N THR A 208 13.59 5.34 0.57
CA THR A 208 13.31 3.94 0.22
C THR A 208 14.24 3.46 -0.91
N GLN A 209 14.39 2.15 -1.05
CA GLN A 209 15.19 1.56 -2.14
C GLN A 209 14.64 1.95 -3.51
N GLU A 210 13.31 1.94 -3.67
CA GLU A 210 12.65 2.33 -4.93
C GLU A 210 12.99 3.77 -5.34
N ALA A 211 12.91 4.71 -4.41
CA ALA A 211 13.20 6.11 -4.70
C ALA A 211 14.69 6.34 -5.01
N VAL A 212 15.60 5.61 -4.33
CA VAL A 212 17.03 5.65 -4.68
C VAL A 212 17.26 5.14 -6.09
N ILE A 213 16.70 3.99 -6.44
CA ILE A 213 16.83 3.38 -7.78
C ILE A 213 16.25 4.31 -8.85
N ALA A 214 15.08 4.91 -8.58
CA ALA A 214 14.44 5.82 -9.52
C ALA A 214 15.29 7.06 -9.83
N ARG A 215 15.85 7.71 -8.79
CA ARG A 215 16.68 8.92 -8.98
C ARG A 215 18.07 8.64 -9.56
N THR A 216 18.56 7.41 -9.46
CA THR A 216 19.84 7.00 -10.01
C THR A 216 19.70 6.22 -11.33
N LYS A 217 18.49 6.17 -11.88
CA LYS A 217 18.22 5.47 -13.15
C LYS A 217 19.10 5.99 -14.27
N GLY A 218 19.75 5.07 -14.99
CA GLY A 218 20.68 5.39 -16.07
C GLY A 218 22.11 5.72 -15.63
N GLN A 219 22.37 5.84 -14.32
CA GLN A 219 23.73 5.98 -13.79
C GLN A 219 24.47 4.64 -13.79
N PRO A 220 25.81 4.64 -13.75
CA PRO A 220 26.59 3.41 -13.58
C PRO A 220 26.12 2.61 -12.35
N LYS A 221 26.17 1.28 -12.45
CA LYS A 221 25.70 0.37 -11.39
C LYS A 221 26.34 0.68 -10.03
N GLN A 222 27.64 0.98 -10.00
CA GLN A 222 28.32 1.32 -8.74
C GLN A 222 27.74 2.58 -8.09
N VAL A 223 27.43 3.61 -8.87
CA VAL A 223 26.79 4.84 -8.36
C VAL A 223 25.43 4.55 -7.74
N GLN A 224 24.65 3.63 -8.35
CA GLN A 224 23.37 3.21 -7.78
C GLN A 224 23.56 2.47 -6.44
N LEU A 225 24.53 1.57 -6.36
CA LEU A 225 24.84 0.82 -5.13
C LEU A 225 25.35 1.73 -4.02
N ASP A 226 26.26 2.65 -4.36
CA ASP A 226 26.77 3.65 -3.40
C ASP A 226 25.64 4.53 -2.86
N ALA A 227 24.70 4.93 -3.71
CA ALA A 227 23.53 5.69 -3.31
C ALA A 227 22.59 4.90 -2.39
N LEU A 228 22.40 3.60 -2.63
CA LEU A 228 21.64 2.72 -1.75
C LEU A 228 22.29 2.61 -0.36
N VAL A 229 23.59 2.38 -0.31
CA VAL A 229 24.36 2.34 0.94
C VAL A 229 24.24 3.68 1.69
N ALA A 230 24.50 4.79 1.00
CA ALA A 230 24.41 6.13 1.59
C ALA A 230 23.00 6.46 2.13
N SER A 231 21.96 5.98 1.47
CA SER A 231 20.57 6.23 1.89
C SER A 231 20.21 5.60 3.24
N THR A 232 20.98 4.61 3.70
CA THR A 232 20.74 3.97 5.00
C THR A 232 21.22 4.81 6.19
N GLY A 233 22.18 5.72 5.96
CA GLY A 233 22.88 6.44 7.05
C GLY A 233 23.62 5.52 8.02
N LEU A 234 23.89 4.26 7.64
CA LEU A 234 24.60 3.27 8.45
C LEU A 234 26.05 3.17 8.06
N GLU A 235 26.87 2.78 9.01
CA GLU A 235 28.29 2.49 8.78
C GLU A 235 28.51 1.00 8.51
N PHE A 236 29.25 0.70 7.44
CA PHE A 236 29.62 -0.65 7.07
C PHE A 236 31.14 -0.79 6.96
N LYS A 237 31.66 -1.96 7.29
CA LYS A 237 33.09 -2.25 7.11
C LYS A 237 33.43 -2.31 5.62
N ALA A 238 34.64 -1.86 5.24
CA ALA A 238 35.09 -1.89 3.85
C ALA A 238 35.00 -3.30 3.22
N ALA A 239 35.29 -4.35 4.00
CA ALA A 239 35.17 -5.73 3.56
C ALA A 239 33.71 -6.19 3.31
N GLU A 240 32.74 -5.56 3.92
CA GLU A 240 31.30 -5.80 3.68
C GLU A 240 30.86 -5.08 2.40
N LEU A 241 31.25 -3.80 2.25
CA LEU A 241 30.94 -3.01 1.06
C LEU A 241 31.56 -3.61 -0.20
N ALA A 242 32.77 -4.19 -0.12
CA ALA A 242 33.40 -4.88 -1.25
C ALA A 242 32.59 -6.08 -1.79
N LYS A 243 31.65 -6.60 -1.01
CA LYS A 243 30.75 -7.70 -1.42
C LYS A 243 29.47 -7.21 -2.09
N VAL A 244 29.19 -5.92 -2.07
CA VAL A 244 27.97 -5.34 -2.65
C VAL A 244 28.17 -5.19 -4.17
N THR A 245 27.59 -6.10 -4.91
CA THR A 245 27.66 -6.14 -6.37
C THR A 245 26.32 -5.92 -7.05
N ASP A 246 25.22 -5.99 -6.31
CA ASP A 246 23.84 -5.81 -6.78
C ASP A 246 22.89 -5.51 -5.62
N LEU A 247 21.60 -5.30 -5.93
CA LEU A 247 20.57 -5.02 -4.92
C LEU A 247 20.45 -6.15 -3.88
N LYS A 248 20.54 -7.41 -4.30
CA LYS A 248 20.42 -8.57 -3.40
C LYS A 248 21.55 -8.61 -2.38
N THR A 249 22.79 -8.37 -2.83
CA THR A 249 23.97 -8.32 -1.95
C THR A 249 23.96 -7.09 -1.04
N PHE A 250 23.42 -5.96 -1.49
CA PHE A 250 23.15 -4.81 -0.63
C PHE A 250 22.12 -5.17 0.46
N GLN A 251 20.99 -5.75 0.09
CA GLN A 251 19.94 -6.16 1.04
C GLN A 251 20.46 -7.16 2.08
N ALA A 252 21.38 -8.03 1.71
CA ALA A 252 22.01 -8.99 2.64
C ALA A 252 22.90 -8.35 3.72
N LEU A 253 23.26 -7.07 3.60
CA LEU A 253 23.97 -6.34 4.65
C LEU A 253 23.01 -5.87 5.78
N LEU A 254 21.76 -5.58 5.44
CA LEU A 254 20.84 -4.86 6.32
C LEU A 254 20.45 -5.66 7.58
N PRO A 255 20.22 -6.98 7.54
CA PRO A 255 19.85 -7.77 8.70
C PRO A 255 20.85 -7.66 9.85
N LYS A 256 22.14 -7.62 9.56
CA LYS A 256 23.21 -7.49 10.58
C LYS A 256 23.18 -6.14 11.29
N GLN A 257 22.57 -5.15 10.70
CA GLN A 257 22.46 -3.80 11.24
C GLN A 257 21.11 -3.54 11.89
N THR A 258 20.04 -4.02 11.29
CA THR A 258 18.64 -3.70 11.66
C THR A 258 17.93 -4.80 12.43
N GLY A 259 18.46 -6.03 12.41
CA GLY A 259 17.79 -7.20 12.98
C GLY A 259 16.57 -7.68 12.16
N ILE A 260 16.33 -7.07 11.00
CA ILE A 260 15.20 -7.44 10.14
C ILE A 260 15.66 -8.40 9.06
N ASN A 261 14.99 -9.54 9.01
CA ASN A 261 15.27 -10.59 8.04
C ASN A 261 14.02 -10.88 7.19
N TRP A 262 14.26 -11.51 6.05
CA TRP A 262 13.23 -11.88 5.08
C TRP A 262 13.45 -13.33 4.64
N THR A 263 12.39 -14.09 4.52
CA THR A 263 12.49 -15.48 4.05
C THR A 263 12.46 -15.58 2.54
N SER A 264 11.84 -14.64 1.86
CA SER A 264 11.72 -14.63 0.39
C SER A 264 11.37 -13.24 -0.15
N ASN A 265 11.15 -13.16 -1.47
CA ASN A 265 10.51 -12.04 -2.14
C ASN A 265 9.10 -12.42 -2.65
N ASN A 266 8.54 -13.54 -2.18
CA ASN A 266 7.27 -14.08 -2.65
C ASN A 266 6.19 -13.93 -1.58
N HIS A 267 4.94 -14.23 -1.97
CA HIS A 267 3.86 -14.41 -1.01
C HIS A 267 4.18 -15.58 -0.07
N THR A 268 3.71 -15.48 1.16
CA THR A 268 3.78 -16.57 2.13
C THR A 268 2.40 -17.24 2.26
N SER A 269 2.38 -18.45 2.77
CA SER A 269 1.16 -19.21 3.05
C SER A 269 0.75 -19.16 4.52
N ASP A 270 1.20 -18.14 5.23
CA ASP A 270 0.83 -17.94 6.63
C ASP A 270 -0.66 -17.58 6.74
N LEU A 271 -1.24 -17.88 7.90
CA LEU A 271 -2.55 -17.37 8.26
C LEU A 271 -2.49 -15.83 8.34
N VAL A 272 -3.53 -15.19 7.84
CA VAL A 272 -3.64 -13.74 7.87
C VAL A 272 -4.69 -13.29 8.87
N GLU A 273 -4.53 -12.10 9.40
CA GLU A 273 -5.48 -11.51 10.33
C GLU A 273 -6.77 -11.10 9.61
N PHE A 274 -7.87 -11.28 10.30
CA PHE A 274 -9.19 -10.85 9.85
C PHE A 274 -9.93 -10.22 11.04
N CYS A 275 -10.43 -9.03 10.82
CA CYS A 275 -11.26 -8.31 11.79
C CYS A 275 -12.53 -7.80 11.12
N SER A 276 -13.65 -7.88 11.83
CA SER A 276 -14.91 -7.28 11.39
C SER A 276 -15.67 -6.69 12.55
N PHE A 277 -16.33 -5.56 12.34
CA PHE A 277 -17.17 -4.90 13.31
C PHE A 277 -18.33 -4.15 12.64
N GLY A 278 -19.34 -3.79 13.42
CA GLY A 278 -20.58 -3.20 12.94
C GLY A 278 -21.65 -4.24 12.61
N PRO A 279 -22.80 -3.83 12.04
CA PRO A 279 -23.91 -4.70 11.69
C PRO A 279 -23.50 -5.83 10.76
N GLY A 280 -23.90 -7.06 11.07
CA GLY A 280 -23.55 -8.24 10.26
C GLY A 280 -22.19 -8.87 10.59
N SER A 281 -21.35 -8.26 11.43
CA SER A 281 -20.03 -8.79 11.80
C SER A 281 -20.10 -10.20 12.43
N ALA A 282 -21.16 -10.53 13.12
CA ALA A 282 -21.38 -11.86 13.70
C ALA A 282 -21.44 -13.02 12.67
N LEU A 283 -21.57 -12.71 11.38
CA LEU A 283 -21.49 -13.70 10.31
C LEU A 283 -20.05 -14.20 10.07
N PHE A 284 -19.06 -13.43 10.53
CA PHE A 284 -17.65 -13.73 10.33
C PHE A 284 -17.09 -14.38 11.59
N THR A 285 -16.80 -15.68 11.50
CA THR A 285 -16.26 -16.45 12.62
C THR A 285 -14.74 -16.23 12.76
N PRO A 286 -14.12 -16.55 13.92
CA PRO A 286 -12.67 -16.34 14.12
C PRO A 286 -11.75 -17.04 13.11
N PHE A 287 -12.21 -18.13 12.49
CA PHE A 287 -11.50 -18.82 11.43
C PHE A 287 -12.39 -18.89 10.20
N LEU A 288 -11.91 -18.32 9.11
CA LEU A 288 -12.61 -18.25 7.82
C LEU A 288 -11.70 -18.75 6.70
N ARG A 289 -12.31 -19.37 5.72
CA ARG A 289 -11.69 -19.55 4.43
C ARG A 289 -11.96 -18.30 3.60
N ASN A 290 -11.01 -17.88 2.77
CA ASN A 290 -11.15 -16.67 1.95
C ASN A 290 -12.34 -16.75 0.96
N ASP A 291 -12.66 -17.97 0.45
CA ASP A 291 -13.79 -18.21 -0.45
C ASP A 291 -15.18 -18.07 0.23
N GLU A 292 -15.24 -18.06 1.56
CA GLU A 292 -16.49 -17.86 2.31
C GLU A 292 -16.85 -16.36 2.48
N ILE A 293 -15.85 -15.47 2.39
CA ILE A 293 -16.01 -14.04 2.70
C ILE A 293 -17.05 -13.40 1.76
N HIS A 294 -16.96 -13.67 0.47
CA HIS A 294 -17.89 -13.11 -0.52
C HIS A 294 -19.36 -13.40 -0.17
N ALA A 295 -19.71 -14.65 0.07
CA ALA A 295 -21.08 -15.04 0.41
C ALA A 295 -21.55 -14.41 1.72
N LYS A 296 -20.67 -14.27 2.70
CA LYS A 296 -20.97 -13.62 4.00
C LYS A 296 -21.20 -12.11 3.83
N VAL A 297 -20.42 -11.44 2.97
CA VAL A 297 -20.61 -10.01 2.64
C VAL A 297 -21.98 -9.81 1.96
N LEU A 298 -22.31 -10.60 0.94
CA LEU A 298 -23.62 -10.51 0.28
C LEU A 298 -24.77 -10.69 1.27
N ARG A 299 -24.63 -11.66 2.17
CA ARG A 299 -25.63 -11.90 3.22
C ARG A 299 -25.73 -10.74 4.22
N ALA A 300 -24.60 -10.17 4.62
CA ALA A 300 -24.55 -9.04 5.58
C ALA A 300 -25.18 -7.78 5.00
N THR A 301 -25.00 -7.54 3.70
CA THR A 301 -25.52 -6.37 2.98
C THR A 301 -26.97 -6.55 2.50
N GLY A 302 -27.54 -7.74 2.64
CA GLY A 302 -28.89 -8.05 2.13
C GLY A 302 -28.96 -8.12 0.60
N VAL A 303 -27.84 -8.09 -0.08
CA VAL A 303 -27.77 -8.34 -1.53
C VAL A 303 -27.94 -9.84 -1.73
N ALA A 304 -29.12 -10.26 -2.16
CA ALA A 304 -29.38 -11.67 -2.43
C ALA A 304 -28.44 -12.18 -3.52
N GLY A 305 -27.74 -13.29 -3.20
CA GLY A 305 -27.01 -14.06 -4.18
C GLY A 305 -27.92 -14.95 -5.01
#